data_43228675fc47f995a42b884ef8ce1881
#
_entry.id   43228675fc47f995a42b884ef8ce1881
#
_cell.length_a   1.000
_cell.length_b   1.000
_cell.length_c   1.000
_cell.angle_alpha   90.00
_cell.angle_beta   90.00
_cell.angle_gamma   90.00
#
_symmetry.space_group_name_H-M   'P 1'
#
loop_
_entity.id
_entity.type
_entity.pdbx_description
1 polymer ?
#
loop_
_entity_poly.entity_id
_entity_poly.type
_entity_poly.pdbx_seq_one_letter_code
_entity_poly.pdbx_strand_id
1 'polypeptide(L)'
;MQQVVSSEELLAAALQVYEQGKHPLTAMFGRDETLNGAGYAIYCCFEVPEKRDVHIVKGVFPAEGPLSYKSLTHAIPAAAWYEREIHDMFGLVPEGHPDLRPLVLHESFPEDFHPLRKSVAVNAKVRGERKFKIRTAKGQGLFQVPVGPIHAGIIEPGHFRFSQAGEAMLQLDAKLFFTHRGIEKAVEGKTPEEALHIVERICGACSVANTWSFCQAVEKAAGVAVPRRAEIIRTLLSELERVTNHVGDLGNMPAGVGFNPAISLGSRLKEQLMRLCEAVAGNRFLRGVIVPGGVRQDITPELIEHIHEVMDATAQGVEDLAAMFREQENFQNRVRTTGIIRNQTAKDLAMVGVGARASGYAHDSRKDFTYGVYPELSFEPYTMTMGDVAARLLVRIGELSASFEMMDKLLDMLRNCHGMELKVELTPGQGEGWGICESARGSNFQYVALDNEGRIDRLFVRSASYPNWPALTIAVQGDIIPDFPLINKSFELCYACIDR
;
A
#
# COMPACT_ATOMS: atom_id res chain seq x y z
N MET A 1 -18.22 -5.51 -10.08
CA MET A 1 -19.69 -5.22 -10.01
C MET A 1 -19.91 -4.02 -9.11
N GLN A 2 -20.91 -3.15 -9.43
CA GLN A 2 -21.22 -1.97 -8.62
C GLN A 2 -22.69 -2.00 -8.21
N GLN A 3 -22.93 -1.77 -6.92
CA GLN A 3 -24.28 -1.62 -6.32
C GLN A 3 -24.39 -0.21 -5.75
N VAL A 4 -25.43 0.53 -6.11
CA VAL A 4 -25.70 1.89 -5.61
C VAL A 4 -26.82 1.82 -4.59
N VAL A 5 -26.61 2.42 -3.42
CA VAL A 5 -27.58 2.43 -2.29
C VAL A 5 -27.63 3.81 -1.64
N SER A 6 -28.66 4.06 -0.85
CA SER A 6 -28.72 5.28 -0.01
C SER A 6 -27.68 5.23 1.13
N SER A 7 -27.40 6.38 1.74
CA SER A 7 -26.49 6.46 2.91
C SER A 7 -27.00 5.63 4.11
N GLU A 8 -28.32 5.49 4.27
CA GLU A 8 -28.96 4.71 5.33
C GLU A 8 -28.77 3.20 5.12
N GLU A 9 -28.76 2.75 3.87
CA GLU A 9 -28.61 1.34 3.47
C GLU A 9 -27.15 0.88 3.37
N LEU A 10 -26.18 1.82 3.39
CA LEU A 10 -24.75 1.54 3.13
C LEU A 10 -24.21 0.44 4.04
N LEU A 11 -24.47 0.52 5.36
CA LEU A 11 -24.00 -0.49 6.32
C LEU A 11 -24.54 -1.88 5.98
N ALA A 12 -25.87 -1.99 5.73
CA ALA A 12 -26.50 -3.28 5.45
C ALA A 12 -25.98 -3.90 4.14
N ALA A 13 -25.85 -3.09 3.09
CA ALA A 13 -25.31 -3.54 1.80
C ALA A 13 -23.84 -3.96 1.90
N ALA A 14 -23.00 -3.20 2.61
CA ALA A 14 -21.60 -3.53 2.84
C ALA A 14 -21.45 -4.83 3.65
N LEU A 15 -22.25 -5.04 4.69
CA LEU A 15 -22.26 -6.26 5.49
C LEU A 15 -22.71 -7.47 4.67
N GLN A 16 -23.69 -7.33 3.82
CA GLN A 16 -24.13 -8.41 2.94
C GLN A 16 -22.96 -8.92 2.07
N VAL A 17 -22.19 -8.02 1.45
CA VAL A 17 -21.02 -8.42 0.64
C VAL A 17 -19.94 -9.03 1.53
N TYR A 18 -19.61 -8.39 2.66
CA TYR A 18 -18.58 -8.86 3.58
C TYR A 18 -18.86 -10.26 4.12
N GLU A 19 -20.12 -10.55 4.51
CA GLU A 19 -20.50 -11.83 5.13
C GLU A 19 -20.66 -12.98 4.15
N GLN A 20 -21.06 -12.72 2.89
CA GLN A 20 -21.30 -13.75 1.88
C GLN A 20 -20.08 -14.63 1.59
N GLY A 21 -18.86 -14.08 1.63
CA GLY A 21 -17.64 -14.82 1.36
C GLY A 21 -16.48 -14.43 2.28
N LYS A 22 -16.74 -13.65 3.34
CA LYS A 22 -15.69 -13.02 4.15
C LYS A 22 -14.75 -12.17 3.28
N HIS A 23 -15.34 -11.50 2.25
CA HIS A 23 -14.60 -10.71 1.29
C HIS A 23 -13.92 -9.51 1.99
N PRO A 24 -12.59 -9.39 1.93
CA PRO A 24 -11.88 -8.31 2.61
C PRO A 24 -12.27 -6.94 2.03
N LEU A 25 -12.42 -5.95 2.92
CA LEU A 25 -12.56 -4.54 2.52
C LEU A 25 -11.19 -4.02 2.07
N THR A 26 -10.95 -4.00 0.76
CA THR A 26 -9.66 -3.55 0.23
C THR A 26 -9.50 -2.05 0.24
N ALA A 27 -10.60 -1.31 0.03
CA ALA A 27 -10.59 0.15 0.04
C ALA A 27 -11.95 0.72 0.42
N MET A 28 -11.93 1.90 1.07
CA MET A 28 -13.13 2.70 1.30
C MET A 28 -12.76 4.19 1.19
N PHE A 29 -13.52 4.97 0.41
CA PHE A 29 -13.19 6.36 0.15
C PHE A 29 -14.40 7.20 -0.20
N GLY A 30 -14.27 8.52 0.00
CA GLY A 30 -15.28 9.50 -0.40
C GLY A 30 -15.02 10.10 -1.78
N ARG A 31 -16.10 10.59 -2.39
CA ARG A 31 -16.09 11.41 -3.60
C ARG A 31 -17.09 12.53 -3.49
N ASP A 32 -16.70 13.72 -3.89
CA ASP A 32 -17.58 14.88 -4.07
C ASP A 32 -18.04 14.90 -5.54
N GLU A 33 -19.33 14.64 -5.75
CA GLU A 33 -20.00 14.61 -7.06
C GLU A 33 -20.93 15.84 -7.25
N THR A 34 -20.78 16.88 -6.41
CA THR A 34 -21.65 18.08 -6.41
C THR A 34 -21.58 18.85 -7.73
N LEU A 35 -20.45 18.86 -8.42
CA LEU A 35 -20.31 19.51 -9.72
C LEU A 35 -21.19 18.84 -10.80
N ASN A 36 -21.53 17.57 -10.62
CA ASN A 36 -22.43 16.80 -11.49
C ASN A 36 -23.88 16.80 -10.99
N GLY A 37 -24.18 17.57 -9.95
CA GLY A 37 -25.52 17.66 -9.34
C GLY A 37 -25.92 16.46 -8.47
N ALA A 38 -24.97 15.56 -8.14
CA ALA A 38 -25.26 14.30 -7.44
C ALA A 38 -24.97 14.31 -5.92
N GLY A 39 -24.27 15.30 -5.37
CA GLY A 39 -23.91 15.36 -3.95
C GLY A 39 -22.62 14.63 -3.61
N TYR A 40 -22.62 13.79 -2.55
CA TYR A 40 -21.44 13.03 -2.13
C TYR A 40 -21.66 11.54 -2.26
N ALA A 41 -20.58 10.78 -2.36
CA ALA A 41 -20.63 9.33 -2.36
C ALA A 41 -19.51 8.71 -1.50
N ILE A 42 -19.80 7.53 -0.92
CA ILE A 42 -18.82 6.65 -0.29
C ILE A 42 -18.77 5.36 -1.10
N TYR A 43 -17.57 4.96 -1.46
CA TYR A 43 -17.28 3.71 -2.17
C TYR A 43 -16.66 2.72 -1.19
N CYS A 44 -17.30 1.56 -0.99
CA CYS A 44 -16.76 0.42 -0.25
C CYS A 44 -16.39 -0.66 -1.26
N CYS A 45 -15.09 -0.95 -1.40
CA CYS A 45 -14.54 -1.88 -2.37
C CYS A 45 -14.15 -3.19 -1.67
N PHE A 46 -14.81 -4.29 -2.02
CA PHE A 46 -14.55 -5.62 -1.49
C PHE A 46 -13.90 -6.49 -2.56
N GLU A 47 -12.84 -7.19 -2.22
CA GLU A 47 -12.23 -8.18 -3.10
C GLU A 47 -13.10 -9.43 -3.17
N VAL A 48 -13.31 -9.94 -4.38
CA VAL A 48 -14.04 -11.18 -4.65
C VAL A 48 -13.10 -12.12 -5.41
N PRO A 49 -12.20 -12.83 -4.69
CA PRO A 49 -11.13 -13.64 -5.31
C PRO A 49 -11.68 -14.70 -6.28
N GLU A 50 -12.85 -15.28 -5.99
CA GLU A 50 -13.48 -16.31 -6.85
C GLU A 50 -13.85 -15.75 -8.24
N LYS A 51 -14.08 -14.44 -8.32
CA LYS A 51 -14.37 -13.72 -9.58
C LYS A 51 -13.16 -12.96 -10.12
N ARG A 52 -12.07 -12.92 -9.36
CA ARG A 52 -10.88 -12.10 -9.65
C ARG A 52 -11.24 -10.65 -9.95
N ASP A 53 -12.17 -10.11 -9.19
CA ASP A 53 -12.75 -8.77 -9.40
C ASP A 53 -13.05 -8.09 -8.05
N VAL A 54 -13.46 -6.83 -8.11
CA VAL A 54 -13.88 -6.02 -6.96
C VAL A 54 -15.38 -5.79 -7.02
N HIS A 55 -16.06 -6.02 -5.89
CA HIS A 55 -17.46 -5.61 -5.70
C HIS A 55 -17.46 -4.24 -5.01
N ILE A 56 -18.08 -3.27 -5.63
CA ILE A 56 -18.17 -1.89 -5.13
C ILE A 56 -19.58 -1.63 -4.63
N VAL A 57 -19.73 -1.27 -3.34
CA VAL A 57 -20.96 -0.74 -2.78
C VAL A 57 -20.80 0.78 -2.70
N LYS A 58 -21.61 1.52 -3.47
CA LYS A 58 -21.60 2.98 -3.52
C LYS A 58 -22.80 3.52 -2.72
N GLY A 59 -22.52 4.11 -1.55
CA GLY A 59 -23.51 4.87 -0.77
C GLY A 59 -23.58 6.31 -1.25
N VAL A 60 -24.79 6.81 -1.58
CA VAL A 60 -24.99 8.17 -2.08
C VAL A 60 -25.62 9.06 -1.02
N PHE A 61 -25.17 10.32 -0.97
CA PHE A 61 -25.63 11.36 -0.05
C PHE A 61 -26.15 12.56 -0.86
N PRO A 62 -27.22 13.21 -0.44
CA PRO A 62 -27.70 14.41 -1.11
C PRO A 62 -26.70 15.57 -0.97
N ALA A 63 -26.72 16.50 -1.92
CA ALA A 63 -25.88 17.71 -1.86
C ALA A 63 -26.27 18.59 -0.66
N GLU A 64 -27.55 18.62 -0.32
CA GLU A 64 -28.14 19.32 0.83
C GLU A 64 -28.83 18.29 1.73
N GLY A 65 -28.48 18.25 3.01
CA GLY A 65 -29.07 17.33 3.98
C GLY A 65 -28.03 16.72 4.94
N PRO A 66 -28.42 15.70 5.70
CA PRO A 66 -27.52 15.07 6.65
C PRO A 66 -26.39 14.34 5.93
N LEU A 67 -25.15 14.71 6.27
CA LEU A 67 -23.93 14.09 5.78
C LEU A 67 -23.43 13.05 6.79
N SER A 68 -24.33 12.16 7.23
CA SER A 68 -24.01 11.09 8.17
C SER A 68 -24.44 9.72 7.67
N TYR A 69 -23.82 8.67 8.19
CA TYR A 69 -24.11 7.27 7.92
C TYR A 69 -23.73 6.41 9.11
N LYS A 70 -24.28 5.21 9.24
CA LYS A 70 -23.90 4.26 10.30
C LYS A 70 -22.51 3.71 10.06
N SER A 71 -21.63 3.82 11.06
CA SER A 71 -20.24 3.33 10.99
C SER A 71 -20.17 1.83 10.69
N LEU A 72 -19.27 1.45 9.79
CA LEU A 72 -18.96 0.06 9.45
C LEU A 72 -17.95 -0.55 10.44
N THR A 73 -17.19 0.27 11.16
CA THR A 73 -16.01 -0.14 11.95
C THR A 73 -16.29 -1.25 12.98
N HIS A 74 -17.47 -1.25 13.62
CA HIS A 74 -17.80 -2.29 14.61
C HIS A 74 -17.93 -3.68 14.01
N ALA A 75 -18.39 -3.78 12.78
CA ALA A 75 -18.59 -5.06 12.08
C ALA A 75 -17.41 -5.38 11.14
N ILE A 76 -16.76 -4.36 10.59
CA ILE A 76 -15.64 -4.45 9.67
C ILE A 76 -14.50 -3.58 10.21
N PRO A 77 -13.62 -4.12 11.10
CA PRO A 77 -12.57 -3.33 11.74
C PRO A 77 -11.63 -2.61 10.76
N ALA A 78 -11.41 -3.19 9.58
CA ALA A 78 -10.62 -2.59 8.50
C ALA A 78 -11.15 -1.21 8.05
N ALA A 79 -12.45 -0.90 8.26
CA ALA A 79 -13.03 0.38 7.89
C ALA A 79 -12.56 1.57 8.76
N ALA A 80 -12.00 1.30 9.94
CA ALA A 80 -11.76 2.32 10.97
C ALA A 80 -10.95 3.53 10.49
N TRP A 81 -9.86 3.33 9.77
CA TRP A 81 -9.05 4.43 9.26
C TRP A 81 -9.70 5.12 8.06
N TYR A 82 -10.34 4.36 7.19
CA TYR A 82 -11.04 4.92 6.03
C TYR A 82 -12.19 5.84 6.44
N GLU A 83 -12.98 5.47 7.43
CA GLU A 83 -14.08 6.31 7.94
C GLU A 83 -13.57 7.63 8.54
N ARG A 84 -12.45 7.57 9.28
CA ARG A 84 -11.78 8.77 9.81
C ARG A 84 -11.25 9.67 8.69
N GLU A 85 -10.63 9.08 7.66
CA GLU A 85 -10.14 9.82 6.50
C GLU A 85 -11.29 10.47 5.71
N ILE A 86 -12.38 9.73 5.47
CA ILE A 86 -13.58 10.27 4.80
C ILE A 86 -14.16 11.44 5.60
N HIS A 87 -14.20 11.31 6.92
CA HIS A 87 -14.63 12.40 7.79
C HIS A 87 -13.70 13.62 7.68
N ASP A 88 -12.39 13.44 7.75
CA ASP A 88 -11.43 14.53 7.62
C ASP A 88 -11.54 15.22 6.24
N MET A 89 -11.58 14.43 5.17
CA MET A 89 -11.45 14.93 3.80
C MET A 89 -12.75 15.48 3.20
N PHE A 90 -13.91 14.96 3.62
CA PHE A 90 -15.22 15.30 3.04
C PHE A 90 -16.23 15.80 4.06
N GLY A 91 -16.02 15.58 5.37
CA GLY A 91 -16.98 15.93 6.43
C GLY A 91 -18.20 15.00 6.50
N LEU A 92 -18.10 13.78 5.93
CA LEU A 92 -19.12 12.75 6.08
C LEU A 92 -18.95 12.06 7.44
N VAL A 93 -19.99 12.02 8.27
CA VAL A 93 -19.89 11.60 9.68
C VAL A 93 -20.27 10.12 9.87
N PRO A 94 -19.35 9.23 10.25
CA PRO A 94 -19.66 7.84 10.60
C PRO A 94 -20.24 7.76 12.02
N GLU A 95 -21.57 7.69 12.13
CA GLU A 95 -22.29 7.62 13.41
C GLU A 95 -21.95 6.33 14.16
N GLY A 96 -21.56 6.46 15.43
CA GLY A 96 -21.17 5.32 16.27
C GLY A 96 -19.73 4.85 16.07
N HIS A 97 -18.89 5.57 15.31
CA HIS A 97 -17.49 5.22 15.17
C HIS A 97 -16.75 5.25 16.53
N PRO A 98 -15.99 4.19 16.92
CA PRO A 98 -15.42 4.07 18.27
C PRO A 98 -14.28 5.06 18.54
N ASP A 99 -13.66 5.63 17.51
CA ASP A 99 -12.54 6.59 17.61
C ASP A 99 -12.53 7.57 16.43
N LEU A 100 -13.35 8.60 16.47
CA LEU A 100 -13.46 9.61 15.41
C LEU A 100 -12.45 10.76 15.59
N ARG A 101 -11.26 10.49 16.16
CA ARG A 101 -10.18 11.47 16.18
C ARG A 101 -9.69 11.76 14.75
N PRO A 102 -9.24 13.00 14.44
CA PRO A 102 -8.60 13.29 13.17
C PRO A 102 -7.50 12.29 12.82
N LEU A 103 -7.39 11.90 11.56
CA LEU A 103 -6.39 10.97 11.08
C LEU A 103 -5.31 11.70 10.24
N VAL A 104 -5.75 12.37 9.19
CA VAL A 104 -4.87 13.03 8.20
C VAL A 104 -4.67 14.51 8.55
N LEU A 105 -5.73 15.21 8.93
CA LEU A 105 -5.67 16.62 9.26
C LEU A 105 -5.24 16.82 10.71
N HIS A 106 -4.07 17.43 10.91
CA HIS A 106 -3.51 17.70 12.22
C HIS A 106 -4.09 18.98 12.86
N GLU A 107 -3.59 19.34 14.06
CA GLU A 107 -4.11 20.42 14.90
C GLU A 107 -4.14 21.78 14.24
N SER A 108 -3.29 22.03 13.23
CA SER A 108 -3.20 23.31 12.51
C SER A 108 -4.32 23.57 11.51
N PHE A 109 -5.24 22.61 11.33
CA PHE A 109 -6.38 22.74 10.41
C PHE A 109 -7.67 23.10 11.15
N PRO A 110 -8.57 23.94 10.58
CA PRO A 110 -9.90 24.17 11.12
C PRO A 110 -10.74 22.90 11.16
N GLU A 111 -11.70 22.80 12.09
CA GLU A 111 -12.59 21.62 12.24
C GLU A 111 -13.51 21.42 11.03
N ASP A 112 -13.93 22.53 10.39
CA ASP A 112 -14.84 22.56 9.23
C ASP A 112 -14.11 22.54 7.87
N PHE A 113 -12.79 22.36 7.85
CA PHE A 113 -12.01 22.29 6.62
C PHE A 113 -11.93 20.86 6.08
N HIS A 114 -12.45 20.66 4.86
CA HIS A 114 -12.49 19.37 4.17
C HIS A 114 -11.85 19.49 2.78
N PRO A 115 -10.55 19.22 2.64
CA PRO A 115 -9.75 19.60 1.46
C PRO A 115 -10.13 18.91 0.15
N LEU A 116 -10.76 17.73 0.19
CA LEU A 116 -11.16 17.03 -1.02
C LEU A 116 -12.55 17.41 -1.54
N ARG A 117 -13.25 18.36 -0.88
CA ARG A 117 -14.45 18.97 -1.47
C ARG A 117 -14.09 19.79 -2.71
N LYS A 118 -14.94 19.75 -3.72
CA LYS A 118 -14.72 20.48 -4.99
C LYS A 118 -14.71 22.00 -4.79
N SER A 119 -15.39 22.50 -3.75
CA SER A 119 -15.40 23.92 -3.37
C SER A 119 -14.05 24.42 -2.81
N VAL A 120 -13.12 23.52 -2.44
CA VAL A 120 -11.83 23.89 -1.88
C VAL A 120 -10.76 23.91 -2.97
N ALA A 121 -10.08 25.06 -3.11
CA ALA A 121 -8.99 25.22 -4.08
C ALA A 121 -7.74 24.44 -3.65
N VAL A 122 -6.98 23.93 -4.62
CA VAL A 122 -5.74 23.16 -4.42
C VAL A 122 -4.66 23.94 -3.61
N ASN A 123 -4.66 25.26 -3.72
CA ASN A 123 -3.73 26.15 -3.03
C ASN A 123 -4.36 26.92 -1.86
N ALA A 124 -5.46 26.42 -1.31
CA ALA A 124 -6.14 27.05 -0.18
C ALA A 124 -5.20 27.19 1.02
N LYS A 125 -5.08 28.42 1.52
CA LYS A 125 -4.29 28.72 2.72
C LYS A 125 -5.24 28.80 3.90
N VAL A 126 -5.17 27.79 4.77
CA VAL A 126 -6.00 27.72 5.97
C VAL A 126 -5.11 27.71 7.22
N ARG A 127 -5.62 28.30 8.29
CA ARG A 127 -5.06 28.20 9.63
C ARG A 127 -6.21 28.06 10.62
N GLY A 128 -6.06 27.15 11.54
CA GLY A 128 -7.06 26.90 12.57
C GLY A 128 -6.47 26.08 13.70
N GLU A 129 -7.32 25.73 14.64
CA GLU A 129 -6.97 24.83 15.73
C GLU A 129 -7.99 23.71 15.74
N ARG A 130 -7.50 22.46 15.63
CA ARG A 130 -8.29 21.24 15.79
C ARG A 130 -7.80 20.52 17.02
N LYS A 131 -8.70 20.07 17.86
CA LYS A 131 -8.34 19.30 19.07
C LYS A 131 -7.88 17.90 18.66
N PHE A 132 -6.67 17.55 19.04
CA PHE A 132 -6.13 16.19 18.89
C PHE A 132 -5.88 15.56 20.24
N LYS A 133 -6.53 14.42 20.51
CA LYS A 133 -6.37 13.69 21.77
C LYS A 133 -5.57 12.42 21.55
N ILE A 134 -4.40 12.33 22.17
CA ILE A 134 -3.59 11.11 22.18
C ILE A 134 -4.26 10.08 23.08
N ARG A 135 -4.35 8.84 22.62
CA ARG A 135 -4.80 7.71 23.44
C ARG A 135 -3.66 7.22 24.33
N THR A 136 -3.96 7.01 25.60
CA THR A 136 -3.02 6.46 26.56
C THR A 136 -3.74 5.45 27.47
N ALA A 137 -3.07 4.37 27.79
CA ALA A 137 -3.56 3.47 28.82
C ALA A 137 -3.59 4.20 30.18
N LYS A 138 -4.60 3.88 30.99
CA LYS A 138 -4.80 4.47 32.33
C LYS A 138 -4.63 3.40 33.39
N GLY A 139 -3.94 3.72 34.48
CA GLY A 139 -3.73 2.82 35.63
C GLY A 139 -2.60 3.31 36.53
N GLN A 140 -2.55 2.77 37.74
CA GLN A 140 -1.47 3.05 38.67
C GLN A 140 -0.18 2.35 38.20
N GLY A 141 0.97 3.01 38.29
CA GLY A 141 2.26 2.47 37.85
C GLY A 141 2.49 2.48 36.34
N LEU A 142 1.57 3.07 35.58
CA LEU A 142 1.78 3.25 34.13
C LEU A 142 2.52 4.55 33.84
N PHE A 143 3.42 4.48 32.86
CA PHE A 143 4.10 5.67 32.37
C PHE A 143 4.06 5.73 30.83
N GLN A 144 4.31 6.94 30.30
CA GLN A 144 4.21 7.23 28.87
C GLN A 144 5.59 7.56 28.32
N VAL A 145 5.96 6.93 27.20
CA VAL A 145 7.19 7.24 26.46
C VAL A 145 6.84 7.78 25.10
N PRO A 146 7.05 9.10 24.85
CA PRO A 146 6.88 9.70 23.53
C PRO A 146 8.15 9.49 22.68
N VAL A 147 7.97 9.11 21.42
CA VAL A 147 9.04 8.96 20.44
C VAL A 147 8.63 9.63 19.13
N GLY A 148 9.53 10.48 18.57
CA GLY A 148 9.22 11.27 17.37
C GLY A 148 8.39 12.54 17.69
N PRO A 149 7.89 13.26 16.66
CA PRO A 149 7.80 12.84 15.24
C PRO A 149 9.11 12.82 14.46
N ILE A 150 10.14 13.54 14.92
CA ILE A 150 11.45 13.59 14.27
C ILE A 150 12.29 12.41 14.77
N HIS A 151 12.86 11.66 13.83
CA HIS A 151 13.73 10.52 14.09
C HIS A 151 15.11 10.72 13.48
N ALA A 152 16.10 9.91 13.90
CA ALA A 152 17.43 9.91 13.30
C ALA A 152 17.44 9.19 11.94
N GLY A 153 18.39 9.55 11.08
CA GLY A 153 18.60 8.91 9.80
C GLY A 153 17.54 9.26 8.75
N ILE A 154 17.12 8.26 8.01
CA ILE A 154 16.20 8.39 6.86
C ILE A 154 14.72 8.14 7.22
N ILE A 155 14.39 7.95 8.49
CA ILE A 155 13.01 7.65 8.91
C ILE A 155 12.17 8.90 8.79
N GLU A 156 11.05 8.79 8.06
CA GLU A 156 10.09 9.87 7.86
C GLU A 156 9.31 10.16 9.16
N PRO A 157 8.70 11.34 9.31
CA PRO A 157 8.07 11.76 10.55
C PRO A 157 6.86 10.89 10.95
N GLY A 158 6.87 10.42 12.20
CA GLY A 158 5.77 9.72 12.85
C GLY A 158 5.92 9.82 14.36
N HIS A 159 4.84 10.09 15.09
CA HIS A 159 4.89 10.17 16.55
C HIS A 159 4.29 8.91 17.16
N PHE A 160 5.05 8.28 18.03
CA PHE A 160 4.68 7.08 18.75
C PHE A 160 4.57 7.37 20.24
N ARG A 161 3.42 7.07 20.83
CA ARG A 161 3.18 7.18 22.26
C ARG A 161 3.00 5.80 22.86
N PHE A 162 4.03 5.30 23.53
CA PHE A 162 3.99 4.04 24.24
C PHE A 162 3.40 4.23 25.63
N SER A 163 2.47 3.38 26.03
CA SER A 163 2.01 3.21 27.39
C SER A 163 2.59 1.92 27.95
N GLN A 164 3.34 1.99 29.05
CA GLN A 164 4.09 0.88 29.63
C GLN A 164 3.69 0.56 31.06
N ALA A 165 3.79 -0.73 31.43
CA ALA A 165 3.80 -1.23 32.79
C ALA A 165 5.12 -1.98 33.02
N GLY A 166 6.03 -1.41 33.81
CA GLY A 166 7.39 -1.92 33.86
C GLY A 166 8.07 -1.82 32.50
N GLU A 167 8.57 -2.94 31.98
CA GLU A 167 9.20 -3.00 30.63
C GLU A 167 8.22 -3.28 29.50
N ALA A 168 7.06 -3.89 29.80
CA ALA A 168 6.11 -4.31 28.77
C ALA A 168 5.30 -3.15 28.17
N MET A 169 5.23 -3.10 26.87
CA MET A 169 4.35 -2.19 26.12
C MET A 169 2.90 -2.70 26.16
N LEU A 170 2.01 -1.92 26.78
CA LEU A 170 0.57 -2.26 26.85
C LEU A 170 -0.21 -1.70 25.67
N GLN A 171 0.18 -0.51 25.20
CA GLN A 171 -0.51 0.20 24.11
C GLN A 171 0.47 1.08 23.36
N LEU A 172 0.31 1.13 22.04
CA LEU A 172 0.94 2.10 21.17
C LEU A 172 -0.15 2.94 20.49
N ASP A 173 -0.07 4.26 20.67
CA ASP A 173 -0.83 5.23 19.86
C ASP A 173 0.12 5.86 18.84
N ALA A 174 -0.17 5.65 17.55
CA ALA A 174 0.63 6.15 16.44
C ALA A 174 -0.08 7.33 15.77
N LYS A 175 0.60 8.48 15.68
CA LYS A 175 0.17 9.64 14.91
C LYS A 175 1.07 9.76 13.69
N LEU A 176 0.49 9.67 12.51
CA LEU A 176 1.15 9.65 11.20
C LEU A 176 0.67 10.84 10.35
N PHE A 177 0.86 10.84 9.05
CA PHE A 177 0.41 11.88 8.11
C PHE A 177 1.07 13.25 8.32
N PHE A 178 2.30 13.30 8.87
CA PHE A 178 3.03 14.55 9.07
C PHE A 178 3.50 15.20 7.76
N THR A 179 3.71 14.40 6.72
CA THR A 179 4.17 14.85 5.40
C THR A 179 3.08 14.69 4.34
N HIS A 180 1.80 14.87 4.72
CA HIS A 180 0.70 14.87 3.76
C HIS A 180 0.88 15.96 2.72
N ARG A 181 0.91 15.56 1.44
CA ARG A 181 1.22 16.42 0.28
C ARG A 181 0.00 16.76 -0.55
N GLY A 182 -1.17 16.19 -0.23
CA GLY A 182 -2.42 16.41 -0.94
C GLY A 182 -2.39 15.92 -2.39
N ILE A 183 -1.73 14.79 -2.65
CA ILE A 183 -1.54 14.22 -3.99
C ILE A 183 -2.87 14.02 -4.71
N GLU A 184 -3.88 13.51 -4.01
CA GLU A 184 -5.21 13.25 -4.59
C GLU A 184 -5.88 14.55 -5.08
N LYS A 185 -5.73 15.65 -4.34
CA LYS A 185 -6.20 16.98 -4.75
C LYS A 185 -5.35 17.60 -5.86
N ALA A 186 -4.05 17.39 -5.82
CA ALA A 186 -3.10 18.00 -6.76
C ALA A 186 -3.25 17.47 -8.20
N VAL A 187 -3.85 16.28 -8.37
CA VAL A 187 -4.07 15.69 -9.70
C VAL A 187 -5.45 16.00 -10.30
N GLU A 188 -6.38 16.57 -9.52
CA GLU A 188 -7.69 16.97 -10.05
C GLU A 188 -7.54 17.96 -11.22
N GLY A 189 -8.27 17.74 -12.29
CA GLY A 189 -8.26 18.54 -13.53
C GLY A 189 -7.05 18.30 -14.44
N LYS A 190 -6.10 17.42 -14.05
CA LYS A 190 -4.96 17.05 -14.90
C LYS A 190 -5.32 15.89 -15.84
N THR A 191 -4.60 15.80 -16.96
CA THR A 191 -4.64 14.58 -17.77
C THR A 191 -3.94 13.44 -17.03
N PRO A 192 -4.22 12.16 -17.37
CA PRO A 192 -3.50 11.02 -16.81
C PRO A 192 -1.99 11.09 -16.98
N GLU A 193 -1.49 11.61 -18.10
CA GLU A 193 -0.07 11.79 -18.38
C GLU A 193 0.58 12.84 -17.47
N GLU A 194 -0.10 13.97 -17.24
CA GLU A 194 0.37 15.02 -16.33
C GLU A 194 0.39 14.53 -14.87
N ALA A 195 -0.62 13.74 -14.47
CA ALA A 195 -0.71 13.17 -13.12
C ALA A 195 0.35 12.10 -12.85
N LEU A 196 0.80 11.39 -13.88
CA LEU A 196 1.75 10.28 -13.78
C LEU A 196 3.01 10.68 -13.00
N HIS A 197 3.56 11.86 -13.28
CA HIS A 197 4.77 12.37 -12.59
C HIS A 197 4.56 12.55 -11.08
N ILE A 198 3.33 12.81 -10.66
CA ILE A 198 2.97 12.95 -9.25
C ILE A 198 2.81 11.55 -8.63
N VAL A 199 2.06 10.67 -9.32
CA VAL A 199 1.74 9.32 -8.83
C VAL A 199 2.98 8.45 -8.67
N GLU A 200 3.90 8.45 -9.63
CA GLU A 200 5.15 7.68 -9.53
C GLU A 200 6.10 8.14 -8.40
N ARG A 201 5.80 9.31 -7.78
CA ARG A 201 6.55 9.90 -6.66
C ARG A 201 5.81 9.86 -5.33
N ILE A 202 4.72 9.10 -5.24
CA ILE A 202 4.06 8.83 -3.96
C ILE A 202 5.07 8.23 -2.98
N CYS A 203 5.89 7.27 -3.45
CA CYS A 203 6.91 6.60 -2.65
C CYS A 203 8.04 6.07 -3.52
N GLY A 204 9.26 6.06 -3.00
CA GLY A 204 10.42 5.49 -3.68
C GLY A 204 10.45 3.96 -3.66
N ALA A 205 9.86 3.31 -2.66
CA ALA A 205 9.85 1.86 -2.53
C ALA A 205 8.72 1.17 -3.33
N CYS A 206 7.68 1.90 -3.75
CA CYS A 206 6.52 1.38 -4.46
C CYS A 206 6.24 2.20 -5.72
N SER A 207 7.27 2.64 -6.42
CA SER A 207 7.15 3.52 -7.59
C SER A 207 6.42 2.82 -8.74
N VAL A 208 6.84 1.59 -9.05
CA VAL A 208 6.22 0.75 -10.09
C VAL A 208 4.80 0.38 -9.70
N ALA A 209 4.60 -0.11 -8.47
CA ALA A 209 3.27 -0.55 -8.04
C ALA A 209 2.25 0.60 -8.02
N ASN A 210 2.63 1.81 -7.58
CA ASN A 210 1.75 2.98 -7.64
C ASN A 210 1.47 3.40 -9.08
N THR A 211 2.48 3.42 -9.94
CA THR A 211 2.33 3.80 -11.34
C THR A 211 1.45 2.80 -12.09
N TRP A 212 1.70 1.50 -11.89
CA TRP A 212 0.96 0.47 -12.61
C TRP A 212 -0.51 0.38 -12.17
N SER A 213 -0.80 0.41 -10.87
CA SER A 213 -2.19 0.44 -10.40
C SER A 213 -2.94 1.69 -10.86
N PHE A 214 -2.29 2.85 -10.95
CA PHE A 214 -2.86 4.05 -11.56
C PHE A 214 -3.14 3.85 -13.04
N CYS A 215 -2.18 3.35 -13.82
CA CYS A 215 -2.36 3.12 -15.25
C CYS A 215 -3.49 2.12 -15.52
N GLN A 216 -3.59 1.01 -14.76
CA GLN A 216 -4.71 0.08 -14.86
C GLN A 216 -6.06 0.77 -14.61
N ALA A 217 -6.15 1.65 -13.59
CA ALA A 217 -7.38 2.36 -13.29
C ALA A 217 -7.80 3.29 -14.44
N VAL A 218 -6.84 4.01 -15.03
CA VAL A 218 -7.05 4.89 -16.21
C VAL A 218 -7.44 4.07 -17.44
N GLU A 219 -6.73 3.00 -17.72
CA GLU A 219 -6.98 2.10 -18.87
C GLU A 219 -8.36 1.45 -18.79
N LYS A 220 -8.76 1.03 -17.59
CA LYS A 220 -10.10 0.49 -17.32
C LYS A 220 -11.18 1.57 -17.50
N ALA A 221 -10.93 2.79 -17.02
CA ALA A 221 -11.85 3.93 -17.24
C ALA A 221 -11.99 4.31 -18.71
N ALA A 222 -10.90 4.24 -19.49
CA ALA A 222 -10.87 4.51 -20.92
C ALA A 222 -11.29 3.32 -21.82
N GLY A 223 -11.44 2.13 -21.25
CA GLY A 223 -11.83 0.92 -21.98
C GLY A 223 -10.78 0.42 -22.97
N VAL A 224 -9.47 0.62 -22.69
CA VAL A 224 -8.38 0.22 -23.60
C VAL A 224 -7.65 -1.02 -23.08
N ALA A 225 -7.16 -1.83 -24.01
CA ALA A 225 -6.31 -2.99 -23.72
C ALA A 225 -4.86 -2.68 -24.05
N VAL A 226 -3.97 -3.06 -23.12
CA VAL A 226 -2.53 -2.81 -23.24
C VAL A 226 -1.87 -3.86 -24.15
N PRO A 227 -0.88 -3.49 -25.01
CA PRO A 227 -0.16 -4.45 -25.84
C PRO A 227 0.57 -5.51 -25.00
N ARG A 228 0.60 -6.73 -25.53
CA ARG A 228 1.19 -7.90 -24.87
C ARG A 228 2.62 -7.69 -24.38
N ARG A 229 3.48 -7.10 -25.23
CA ARG A 229 4.89 -6.84 -24.87
C ARG A 229 5.00 -5.88 -23.69
N ALA A 230 4.16 -4.85 -23.67
CA ALA A 230 4.11 -3.90 -22.57
C ALA A 230 3.66 -4.56 -21.25
N GLU A 231 2.71 -5.50 -21.29
CA GLU A 231 2.30 -6.25 -20.09
C GLU A 231 3.42 -7.13 -19.53
N ILE A 232 4.24 -7.76 -20.40
CA ILE A 232 5.41 -8.54 -19.95
C ILE A 232 6.43 -7.60 -19.28
N ILE A 233 6.73 -6.45 -19.90
CA ILE A 233 7.67 -5.46 -19.34
C ILE A 233 7.17 -4.94 -18.00
N ARG A 234 5.90 -4.56 -17.88
CA ARG A 234 5.31 -4.09 -16.61
C ARG A 234 5.44 -5.14 -15.50
N THR A 235 5.19 -6.41 -15.83
CA THR A 235 5.32 -7.52 -14.87
C THR A 235 6.77 -7.71 -14.44
N LEU A 236 7.72 -7.64 -15.39
CA LEU A 236 9.15 -7.70 -15.10
C LEU A 236 9.60 -6.56 -14.16
N LEU A 237 9.18 -5.33 -14.44
CA LEU A 237 9.50 -4.17 -13.58
C LEU A 237 8.92 -4.29 -12.18
N SER A 238 7.72 -4.87 -12.05
CA SER A 238 7.08 -5.11 -10.74
C SER A 238 7.87 -6.13 -9.92
N GLU A 239 8.35 -7.22 -10.53
CA GLU A 239 9.18 -8.21 -9.83
C GLU A 239 10.59 -7.64 -9.55
N LEU A 240 11.18 -6.83 -10.42
CA LEU A 240 12.44 -6.15 -10.16
C LEU A 240 12.33 -5.17 -8.97
N GLU A 241 11.22 -4.40 -8.87
CA GLU A 241 10.93 -3.56 -7.71
C GLU A 241 10.79 -4.41 -6.44
N ARG A 242 10.12 -5.57 -6.51
CA ARG A 242 9.96 -6.49 -5.38
C ARG A 242 11.29 -7.04 -4.91
N VAL A 243 12.12 -7.57 -5.80
CA VAL A 243 13.45 -8.09 -5.49
C VAL A 243 14.31 -7.01 -4.84
N THR A 244 14.36 -5.81 -5.44
CA THR A 244 15.13 -4.67 -4.92
C THR A 244 14.72 -4.29 -3.49
N ASN A 245 13.41 -4.28 -3.22
CA ASN A 245 12.90 -3.94 -1.89
C ASN A 245 13.12 -5.06 -0.87
N HIS A 246 12.82 -6.32 -1.21
CA HIS A 246 13.01 -7.43 -0.28
C HIS A 246 14.48 -7.64 0.10
N VAL A 247 15.40 -7.51 -0.85
CA VAL A 247 16.84 -7.53 -0.57
C VAL A 247 17.24 -6.38 0.35
N GLY A 248 16.71 -5.19 0.09
CA GLY A 248 16.93 -4.04 0.95
C GLY A 248 16.37 -4.23 2.37
N ASP A 249 15.21 -4.85 2.49
CA ASP A 249 14.55 -5.16 3.77
C ASP A 249 15.36 -6.19 4.57
N LEU A 250 15.84 -7.26 3.92
CA LEU A 250 16.72 -8.25 4.53
C LEU A 250 18.01 -7.61 5.04
N GLY A 251 18.54 -6.60 4.33
CA GLY A 251 19.70 -5.82 4.79
C GLY A 251 19.38 -4.82 5.91
N ASN A 252 18.12 -4.34 6.03
CA ASN A 252 17.73 -3.35 7.03
C ASN A 252 17.25 -3.96 8.35
N MET A 253 16.56 -5.10 8.33
CA MET A 253 16.05 -5.77 9.54
C MET A 253 17.16 -6.07 10.57
N PRO A 254 18.36 -6.56 10.19
CA PRO A 254 19.47 -6.82 11.11
C PRO A 254 19.94 -5.59 11.90
N ALA A 255 19.68 -4.37 11.41
CA ALA A 255 20.01 -3.14 12.12
C ALA A 255 19.23 -2.99 13.45
N GLY A 256 18.05 -3.60 13.55
CA GLY A 256 17.28 -3.65 14.80
C GLY A 256 17.97 -4.42 15.94
N VAL A 257 19.00 -5.22 15.63
CA VAL A 257 19.78 -6.02 16.59
C VAL A 257 21.31 -5.82 16.46
N GLY A 258 21.74 -4.88 15.62
CA GLY A 258 23.16 -4.55 15.45
C GLY A 258 23.98 -5.61 14.71
N PHE A 259 23.36 -6.41 13.84
CA PHE A 259 24.05 -7.47 13.08
C PHE A 259 24.70 -6.90 11.79
N ASN A 260 25.83 -6.19 11.97
CA ASN A 260 26.50 -5.42 10.92
C ASN A 260 26.94 -6.22 9.66
N PRO A 261 27.46 -7.47 9.74
CA PRO A 261 27.82 -8.21 8.54
C PRO A 261 26.67 -8.39 7.57
N ALA A 262 25.47 -8.75 8.08
CA ALA A 262 24.28 -8.89 7.25
C ALA A 262 23.79 -7.54 6.68
N ILE A 263 23.88 -6.44 7.44
CA ILE A 263 23.58 -5.08 6.96
C ILE A 263 24.49 -4.73 5.77
N SER A 264 25.80 -5.00 5.89
CA SER A 264 26.77 -4.69 4.86
C SER A 264 26.51 -5.47 3.57
N LEU A 265 26.28 -6.78 3.67
CA LEU A 265 25.97 -7.63 2.51
C LEU A 265 24.65 -7.20 1.83
N GLY A 266 23.58 -7.03 2.60
CA GLY A 266 22.28 -6.60 2.06
C GLY A 266 22.34 -5.22 1.39
N SER A 267 23.10 -4.27 1.96
CA SER A 267 23.30 -2.95 1.37
C SER A 267 24.06 -3.01 0.05
N ARG A 268 25.07 -3.88 -0.06
CA ARG A 268 25.82 -4.11 -1.30
C ARG A 268 24.92 -4.69 -2.40
N LEU A 269 24.12 -5.70 -2.08
CA LEU A 269 23.20 -6.33 -3.03
C LEU A 269 22.13 -5.33 -3.50
N LYS A 270 21.55 -4.56 -2.56
CA LYS A 270 20.61 -3.51 -2.91
C LYS A 270 21.20 -2.48 -3.86
N GLU A 271 22.45 -2.04 -3.64
CA GLU A 271 23.12 -1.09 -4.52
C GLU A 271 23.32 -1.65 -5.94
N GLN A 272 23.67 -2.93 -6.08
CA GLN A 272 23.76 -3.58 -7.40
C GLN A 272 22.39 -3.57 -8.12
N LEU A 273 21.32 -3.90 -7.43
CA LEU A 273 19.95 -3.83 -7.97
C LEU A 273 19.52 -2.42 -8.35
N MET A 274 19.87 -1.40 -7.54
CA MET A 274 19.57 0.00 -7.85
C MET A 274 20.30 0.49 -9.10
N ARG A 275 21.53 -0.01 -9.38
CA ARG A 275 22.26 0.24 -10.63
C ARG A 275 21.61 -0.47 -11.82
N LEU A 276 21.10 -1.69 -11.61
CA LEU A 276 20.32 -2.38 -12.64
C LEU A 276 19.05 -1.60 -12.97
N CYS A 277 18.31 -1.12 -11.96
CA CYS A 277 17.12 -0.27 -12.16
C CYS A 277 17.47 0.98 -13.00
N GLU A 278 18.63 1.61 -12.75
CA GLU A 278 19.11 2.74 -13.54
C GLU A 278 19.42 2.36 -14.99
N ALA A 279 20.04 1.20 -15.22
CA ALA A 279 20.30 0.70 -16.57
C ALA A 279 19.00 0.43 -17.34
N VAL A 280 17.97 -0.10 -16.64
CA VAL A 280 16.66 -0.42 -17.24
C VAL A 280 15.80 0.82 -17.50
N ALA A 281 15.78 1.79 -16.58
CA ALA A 281 14.82 2.89 -16.60
C ALA A 281 15.43 4.30 -16.67
N GLY A 282 16.77 4.41 -16.72
CA GLY A 282 17.47 5.69 -16.65
C GLY A 282 17.43 6.35 -15.26
N ASN A 283 16.90 5.66 -14.26
CA ASN A 283 16.87 6.12 -12.87
C ASN A 283 16.71 4.92 -11.91
N ARG A 284 17.10 5.13 -10.66
CA ARG A 284 17.18 4.09 -9.62
C ARG A 284 15.83 3.56 -9.10
N PHE A 285 14.71 4.13 -9.52
CA PHE A 285 13.35 3.85 -9.00
C PHE A 285 12.38 3.35 -10.07
N LEU A 286 12.86 2.97 -11.26
CA LEU A 286 12.07 2.46 -12.39
C LEU A 286 10.96 3.42 -12.86
N ARG A 287 11.11 4.73 -12.59
CA ARG A 287 10.15 5.77 -12.99
C ARG A 287 10.22 6.08 -14.48
N GLY A 288 9.09 6.50 -15.04
CA GLY A 288 9.00 6.98 -16.42
C GLY A 288 8.89 5.89 -17.47
N VAL A 289 8.93 4.61 -17.10
CA VAL A 289 8.80 3.48 -18.05
C VAL A 289 7.32 3.13 -18.25
N ILE A 290 6.59 2.85 -17.18
CA ILE A 290 5.15 2.54 -17.25
C ILE A 290 4.38 3.84 -17.48
N VAL A 291 3.50 3.83 -18.48
CA VAL A 291 2.64 4.96 -18.83
C VAL A 291 1.23 4.45 -19.14
N PRO A 292 0.19 5.30 -19.06
CA PRO A 292 -1.15 4.91 -19.50
C PRO A 292 -1.15 4.39 -20.93
N GLY A 293 -1.76 3.23 -21.14
CA GLY A 293 -1.81 2.53 -22.43
C GLY A 293 -0.62 1.62 -22.71
N GLY A 294 0.43 1.56 -21.85
CA GLY A 294 1.57 0.67 -22.10
C GLY A 294 2.85 1.06 -21.39
N VAL A 295 3.96 1.01 -22.12
CA VAL A 295 5.31 1.43 -21.66
C VAL A 295 5.95 2.37 -22.68
N ARG A 296 6.85 3.22 -22.18
CA ARG A 296 7.54 4.23 -23.00
C ARG A 296 8.76 3.68 -23.71
N GLN A 297 9.38 2.64 -23.18
CA GLN A 297 10.61 2.05 -23.72
C GLN A 297 10.58 0.53 -23.66
N ASP A 298 11.32 -0.10 -24.56
CA ASP A 298 11.47 -1.54 -24.64
C ASP A 298 12.66 -2.02 -23.80
N ILE A 299 12.71 -3.32 -23.54
CA ILE A 299 13.86 -4.02 -22.97
C ILE A 299 14.62 -4.68 -24.12
N THR A 300 15.87 -4.20 -24.35
CA THR A 300 16.71 -4.72 -25.43
C THR A 300 17.29 -6.11 -25.10
N PRO A 301 17.74 -6.89 -26.09
CA PRO A 301 18.39 -8.17 -25.84
C PRO A 301 19.57 -8.08 -24.86
N GLU A 302 20.38 -7.01 -24.96
CA GLU A 302 21.53 -6.79 -24.09
C GLU A 302 21.09 -6.53 -22.64
N LEU A 303 19.97 -5.81 -22.45
CA LEU A 303 19.40 -5.61 -21.12
C LEU A 303 18.80 -6.90 -20.55
N ILE A 304 18.20 -7.75 -21.37
CA ILE A 304 17.70 -9.06 -20.95
C ILE A 304 18.84 -9.90 -20.35
N GLU A 305 19.99 -9.98 -21.04
CA GLU A 305 21.15 -10.73 -20.54
C GLU A 305 21.72 -10.09 -19.27
N HIS A 306 21.82 -8.76 -19.22
CA HIS A 306 22.30 -8.05 -18.02
C HIS A 306 21.38 -8.24 -16.81
N ILE A 307 20.04 -8.23 -17.01
CA ILE A 307 19.09 -8.52 -15.93
C ILE A 307 19.31 -9.93 -15.41
N HIS A 308 19.45 -10.92 -16.29
CA HIS A 308 19.68 -12.33 -15.92
C HIS A 308 20.96 -12.49 -15.08
N GLU A 309 22.09 -11.95 -15.53
CA GLU A 309 23.36 -12.00 -14.80
C GLU A 309 23.28 -11.40 -13.40
N VAL A 310 22.62 -10.23 -13.26
CA VAL A 310 22.47 -9.56 -11.96
C VAL A 310 21.52 -10.34 -11.05
N MET A 311 20.47 -10.95 -11.60
CA MET A 311 19.52 -11.77 -10.81
C MET A 311 20.20 -13.02 -10.27
N ASP A 312 21.01 -13.73 -11.07
CA ASP A 312 21.79 -14.91 -10.62
C ASP A 312 22.75 -14.55 -9.48
N ALA A 313 23.50 -13.47 -9.64
CA ALA A 313 24.40 -12.99 -8.61
C ALA A 313 23.65 -12.54 -7.32
N THR A 314 22.45 -11.98 -7.48
CA THR A 314 21.62 -11.56 -6.36
C THR A 314 21.04 -12.77 -5.63
N ALA A 315 20.58 -13.79 -6.35
CA ALA A 315 20.05 -15.03 -5.77
C ALA A 315 21.10 -15.72 -4.88
N GLN A 316 22.35 -15.83 -5.36
CA GLN A 316 23.45 -16.35 -4.55
C GLN A 316 23.70 -15.49 -3.30
N GLY A 317 23.68 -14.16 -3.41
CA GLY A 317 23.85 -13.26 -2.26
C GLY A 317 22.70 -13.35 -1.24
N VAL A 318 21.48 -13.65 -1.68
CA VAL A 318 20.32 -13.88 -0.79
C VAL A 318 20.50 -15.19 -0.02
N GLU A 319 21.02 -16.27 -0.65
CA GLU A 319 21.35 -17.52 0.04
C GLU A 319 22.42 -17.30 1.11
N ASP A 320 23.46 -16.50 0.81
CA ASP A 320 24.50 -16.14 1.78
C ASP A 320 23.91 -15.39 2.98
N LEU A 321 23.00 -14.42 2.74
CA LEU A 321 22.27 -13.72 3.81
C LEU A 321 21.41 -14.68 4.64
N ALA A 322 20.69 -15.58 3.99
CA ALA A 322 19.85 -16.58 4.66
C ALA A 322 20.69 -17.52 5.53
N ALA A 323 21.88 -17.93 5.09
CA ALA A 323 22.82 -18.72 5.87
C ALA A 323 23.28 -17.93 7.12
N MET A 324 23.71 -16.67 6.95
CA MET A 324 24.10 -15.81 8.08
C MET A 324 22.97 -15.66 9.12
N PHE A 325 21.73 -15.52 8.69
CA PHE A 325 20.59 -15.45 9.61
C PHE A 325 20.34 -16.76 10.37
N ARG A 326 20.50 -17.91 9.73
CA ARG A 326 20.34 -19.23 10.37
C ARG A 326 21.41 -19.51 11.40
N GLU A 327 22.64 -19.11 11.16
CA GLU A 327 23.81 -19.42 11.99
C GLU A 327 23.95 -18.49 13.20
N GLN A 328 23.38 -17.28 13.15
CA GLN A 328 23.53 -16.30 14.23
C GLN A 328 22.47 -16.47 15.31
N GLU A 329 22.81 -17.17 16.40
CA GLU A 329 21.90 -17.45 17.51
C GLU A 329 21.30 -16.20 18.16
N ASN A 330 22.09 -15.15 18.37
CA ASN A 330 21.59 -13.90 18.96
C ASN A 330 20.53 -13.25 18.07
N PHE A 331 20.70 -13.28 16.74
CA PHE A 331 19.69 -12.81 15.82
C PHE A 331 18.43 -13.67 15.88
N GLN A 332 18.57 -14.99 15.84
CA GLN A 332 17.45 -15.93 15.92
C GLN A 332 16.63 -15.75 17.20
N ASN A 333 17.30 -15.56 18.36
CA ASN A 333 16.64 -15.33 19.64
C ASN A 333 15.83 -14.03 19.66
N ARG A 334 16.28 -12.99 18.95
CA ARG A 334 15.60 -11.69 18.94
C ARG A 334 14.42 -11.63 17.94
N VAL A 335 14.44 -12.42 16.85
CA VAL A 335 13.38 -12.38 15.84
C VAL A 335 12.22 -13.34 16.10
N ARG A 336 12.46 -14.41 16.88
CA ARG A 336 11.43 -15.40 17.23
C ARG A 336 10.54 -14.88 18.34
N THR A 337 9.25 -15.13 18.22
CA THR A 337 8.21 -14.75 19.19
C THR A 337 8.08 -13.24 19.44
N THR A 338 8.72 -12.40 18.66
CA THR A 338 8.72 -10.94 18.77
C THR A 338 7.75 -10.33 17.75
N GLY A 339 6.86 -9.44 18.19
CA GLY A 339 5.95 -8.71 17.30
C GLY A 339 4.91 -9.59 16.62
N ILE A 340 4.21 -10.43 17.36
CA ILE A 340 3.28 -11.43 16.83
C ILE A 340 1.96 -10.80 16.37
N ILE A 341 1.53 -11.11 15.15
CA ILE A 341 0.18 -10.89 14.64
C ILE A 341 -0.51 -12.23 14.44
N ARG A 342 -1.69 -12.39 15.04
CA ARG A 342 -2.52 -13.59 14.89
C ARG A 342 -3.27 -13.56 13.53
N ASN A 343 -3.54 -14.72 12.97
CA ASN A 343 -4.27 -14.86 11.70
C ASN A 343 -5.60 -14.10 11.69
N GLN A 344 -6.40 -14.21 12.77
CA GLN A 344 -7.69 -13.51 12.84
C GLN A 344 -7.51 -11.99 12.80
N THR A 345 -6.52 -11.44 13.51
CA THR A 345 -6.19 -10.01 13.49
C THR A 345 -5.80 -9.56 12.06
N ALA A 346 -5.01 -10.36 11.36
CA ALA A 346 -4.64 -10.06 9.97
C ALA A 346 -5.86 -9.99 9.04
N LYS A 347 -6.82 -10.89 9.21
CA LYS A 347 -8.08 -10.92 8.46
C LYS A 347 -9.00 -9.75 8.83
N ASP A 348 -9.18 -9.48 10.13
CA ASP A 348 -10.06 -8.42 10.62
C ASP A 348 -9.61 -7.02 10.15
N LEU A 349 -8.30 -6.81 10.02
CA LEU A 349 -7.71 -5.57 9.54
C LEU A 349 -7.52 -5.54 8.01
N ALA A 350 -7.90 -6.60 7.30
CA ALA A 350 -7.63 -6.77 5.86
C ALA A 350 -6.15 -6.49 5.53
N MET A 351 -5.24 -7.03 6.33
CA MET A 351 -3.80 -6.88 6.11
C MET A 351 -3.38 -7.45 4.76
N VAL A 352 -2.33 -6.91 4.20
CA VAL A 352 -1.80 -7.31 2.90
C VAL A 352 -0.29 -7.59 2.96
N GLY A 353 0.23 -8.29 1.96
CA GLY A 353 1.66 -8.50 1.77
C GLY A 353 2.31 -9.37 2.82
N VAL A 354 3.59 -9.13 3.06
CA VAL A 354 4.44 -9.91 3.97
C VAL A 354 3.83 -10.08 5.37
N GLY A 355 3.23 -9.02 5.93
CA GLY A 355 2.62 -9.07 7.27
C GLY A 355 1.43 -10.03 7.33
N ALA A 356 0.59 -10.04 6.31
CA ALA A 356 -0.55 -10.96 6.17
C ALA A 356 -0.08 -12.40 5.98
N ARG A 357 0.83 -12.63 5.02
CA ARG A 357 1.35 -13.96 4.69
C ARG A 357 2.15 -14.59 5.83
N ALA A 358 2.90 -13.79 6.59
CA ALA A 358 3.59 -14.26 7.80
C ALA A 358 2.63 -14.71 8.92
N SER A 359 1.39 -14.25 8.90
CA SER A 359 0.33 -14.59 9.85
C SER A 359 -0.63 -15.68 9.34
N GLY A 360 -0.28 -16.36 8.24
CA GLY A 360 -1.10 -17.43 7.64
C GLY A 360 -2.31 -16.94 6.84
N TYR A 361 -2.34 -15.66 6.47
CA TYR A 361 -3.35 -15.10 5.57
C TYR A 361 -2.75 -14.99 4.16
N ALA A 362 -3.07 -15.95 3.30
CA ALA A 362 -2.45 -16.16 1.98
C ALA A 362 -2.99 -15.20 0.90
N HIS A 363 -3.14 -13.91 1.22
CA HIS A 363 -3.56 -12.89 0.27
C HIS A 363 -2.37 -12.43 -0.60
N ASP A 364 -2.54 -12.50 -1.94
CA ASP A 364 -1.58 -12.01 -2.92
C ASP A 364 -2.31 -11.59 -4.21
N SER A 365 -2.29 -10.30 -4.52
CA SER A 365 -3.03 -9.77 -5.67
C SER A 365 -2.56 -10.31 -7.01
N ARG A 366 -1.33 -10.82 -7.11
CA ARG A 366 -0.79 -11.45 -8.33
C ARG A 366 -1.53 -12.76 -8.66
N LYS A 367 -2.09 -13.42 -7.64
CA LYS A 367 -2.87 -14.66 -7.76
C LYS A 367 -4.36 -14.41 -7.72
N ASP A 368 -4.79 -13.49 -6.83
CA ASP A 368 -6.20 -13.22 -6.54
C ASP A 368 -6.88 -12.39 -7.64
N PHE A 369 -6.09 -11.70 -8.49
CA PHE A 369 -6.58 -10.90 -9.61
C PHE A 369 -5.92 -11.28 -10.93
N THR A 370 -6.57 -10.85 -12.02
CA THR A 370 -6.03 -11.01 -13.38
C THR A 370 -5.46 -9.70 -13.86
N TYR A 371 -4.14 -9.55 -13.82
CA TYR A 371 -3.45 -8.38 -14.39
C TYR A 371 -2.04 -8.75 -14.86
N GLY A 372 -1.50 -7.99 -15.81
CA GLY A 372 -0.23 -8.30 -16.45
C GLY A 372 -0.21 -9.71 -17.04
N VAL A 373 0.93 -10.36 -16.90
CA VAL A 373 1.09 -11.76 -17.33
C VAL A 373 1.17 -12.73 -16.15
N TYR A 374 0.84 -12.30 -14.93
CA TYR A 374 0.84 -13.18 -13.75
C TYR A 374 0.00 -14.45 -13.90
N PRO A 375 -1.15 -14.43 -14.58
CA PRO A 375 -1.93 -15.67 -14.79
C PRO A 375 -1.19 -16.79 -15.53
N GLU A 376 -0.11 -16.45 -16.24
CA GLU A 376 0.71 -17.39 -16.99
C GLU A 376 1.96 -17.84 -16.21
N LEU A 377 2.25 -17.15 -15.11
CA LEU A 377 3.37 -17.45 -14.21
C LEU A 377 2.85 -18.33 -13.07
N SER A 378 3.16 -19.63 -13.11
CA SER A 378 2.80 -20.53 -12.02
C SER A 378 3.66 -20.22 -10.80
N PHE A 379 3.04 -19.75 -9.71
CA PHE A 379 3.64 -19.59 -8.38
C PHE A 379 2.58 -19.75 -7.30
N GLU A 380 3.01 -20.06 -6.07
CA GLU A 380 2.16 -20.06 -4.89
C GLU A 380 2.68 -19.03 -3.88
N PRO A 381 1.80 -18.22 -3.25
CA PRO A 381 2.21 -17.29 -2.21
C PRO A 381 2.89 -18.02 -1.06
N TYR A 382 4.10 -17.58 -0.70
CA TYR A 382 4.82 -18.15 0.43
C TYR A 382 4.20 -17.66 1.75
N THR A 383 3.79 -18.60 2.61
CA THR A 383 3.11 -18.28 3.87
C THR A 383 3.77 -18.93 5.08
N MET A 384 3.70 -18.23 6.20
CA MET A 384 4.07 -18.72 7.53
C MET A 384 2.91 -18.48 8.49
N THR A 385 2.87 -19.17 9.64
CA THR A 385 1.74 -19.08 10.58
C THR A 385 2.09 -18.44 11.92
N MET A 386 3.38 -18.24 12.20
CA MET A 386 3.85 -17.70 13.49
C MET A 386 3.54 -16.21 13.70
N GLY A 387 3.45 -15.43 12.63
CA GLY A 387 3.11 -14.02 12.67
C GLY A 387 4.14 -13.09 13.31
N ASP A 388 5.33 -13.60 13.65
CA ASP A 388 6.42 -12.87 14.31
C ASP A 388 7.42 -12.25 13.29
N VAL A 389 8.46 -11.62 13.80
CA VAL A 389 9.54 -11.05 12.96
C VAL A 389 10.23 -12.12 12.14
N ALA A 390 10.48 -13.33 12.71
CA ALA A 390 11.09 -14.44 11.99
C ALA A 390 10.22 -14.91 10.81
N ALA A 391 8.92 -15.00 11.01
CA ALA A 391 7.98 -15.36 9.95
C ALA A 391 7.99 -14.31 8.80
N ARG A 392 8.01 -13.02 9.12
CA ARG A 392 8.10 -11.95 8.12
C ARG A 392 9.44 -11.95 7.37
N LEU A 393 10.53 -12.33 8.03
CA LEU A 393 11.84 -12.56 7.37
C LEU A 393 11.76 -13.72 6.37
N LEU A 394 11.24 -14.87 6.79
CA LEU A 394 11.15 -16.08 5.98
C LEU A 394 10.21 -15.90 4.77
N VAL A 395 9.11 -15.16 4.95
CA VAL A 395 8.22 -14.82 3.82
C VAL A 395 8.97 -14.04 2.75
N ARG A 396 9.81 -13.05 3.11
CA ARG A 396 10.61 -12.31 2.12
C ARG A 396 11.60 -13.19 1.37
N ILE A 397 12.25 -14.11 2.08
CA ILE A 397 13.18 -15.06 1.44
C ILE A 397 12.44 -15.96 0.45
N GLY A 398 11.28 -16.50 0.86
CA GLY A 398 10.45 -17.35 -0.03
C GLY A 398 9.89 -16.58 -1.24
N GLU A 399 9.48 -15.31 -1.05
CA GLU A 399 9.04 -14.46 -2.15
C GLU A 399 10.16 -14.09 -3.11
N LEU A 400 11.39 -13.89 -2.63
CA LEU A 400 12.57 -13.70 -3.49
C LEU A 400 12.81 -14.90 -4.38
N SER A 401 12.77 -16.11 -3.82
CA SER A 401 12.94 -17.35 -4.61
C SER A 401 11.89 -17.43 -5.73
N ALA A 402 10.61 -17.19 -5.41
CA ALA A 402 9.54 -17.17 -6.41
C ALA A 402 9.72 -16.05 -7.44
N SER A 403 10.20 -14.86 -7.02
CA SER A 403 10.44 -13.75 -7.94
C SER A 403 11.58 -14.03 -8.92
N PHE A 404 12.67 -14.68 -8.49
CA PHE A 404 13.76 -15.09 -9.39
C PHE A 404 13.23 -16.05 -10.47
N GLU A 405 12.49 -17.09 -10.09
CA GLU A 405 11.87 -18.03 -11.04
C GLU A 405 10.91 -17.34 -12.03
N MET A 406 10.12 -16.37 -11.54
CA MET A 406 9.21 -15.61 -12.40
C MET A 406 9.97 -14.69 -13.35
N MET A 407 11.06 -14.07 -12.90
CA MET A 407 11.87 -13.19 -13.74
C MET A 407 12.53 -13.97 -14.89
N ASP A 408 13.05 -15.18 -14.67
CA ASP A 408 13.58 -16.02 -15.74
C ASP A 408 12.51 -16.30 -16.81
N LYS A 409 11.29 -16.69 -16.39
CA LYS A 409 10.18 -16.91 -17.32
C LYS A 409 9.80 -15.63 -18.09
N LEU A 410 9.82 -14.48 -17.42
CA LEU A 410 9.50 -13.19 -18.05
C LEU A 410 10.57 -12.78 -19.07
N LEU A 411 11.84 -13.02 -18.79
CA LEU A 411 12.93 -12.78 -19.75
C LEU A 411 12.79 -13.69 -20.99
N ASP A 412 12.42 -14.97 -20.80
CA ASP A 412 12.13 -15.88 -21.91
C ASP A 412 10.89 -15.45 -22.70
N MET A 413 9.83 -14.99 -22.04
CA MET A 413 8.66 -14.43 -22.70
C MET A 413 9.04 -13.19 -23.55
N LEU A 414 9.92 -12.32 -23.08
CA LEU A 414 10.40 -11.16 -23.84
C LEU A 414 11.22 -11.56 -25.06
N ARG A 415 12.12 -12.56 -24.92
CA ARG A 415 12.90 -13.11 -26.05
C ARG A 415 12.01 -13.66 -27.15
N ASN A 416 10.87 -14.28 -26.79
CA ASN A 416 9.95 -14.94 -27.72
C ASN A 416 8.76 -14.04 -28.14
N CYS A 417 8.61 -12.84 -27.58
CA CYS A 417 7.53 -11.93 -27.95
C CYS A 417 7.91 -11.09 -29.17
N HIS A 418 7.32 -11.38 -30.32
CA HIS A 418 7.59 -10.70 -31.58
C HIS A 418 6.76 -9.42 -31.82
N GLY A 419 5.79 -9.11 -30.96
CA GLY A 419 5.02 -7.88 -31.02
C GLY A 419 5.87 -6.68 -30.64
N MET A 420 5.94 -5.66 -31.49
CA MET A 420 6.74 -4.45 -31.28
C MET A 420 5.94 -3.29 -30.68
N GLU A 421 4.62 -3.43 -30.59
CA GLU A 421 3.77 -2.38 -30.04
C GLU A 421 3.96 -2.30 -28.51
N LEU A 422 4.29 -1.10 -28.05
CA LEU A 422 4.59 -0.83 -26.62
C LEU A 422 3.50 -0.02 -25.93
N LYS A 423 2.67 0.70 -26.71
CA LYS A 423 1.66 1.62 -26.18
C LYS A 423 0.50 1.76 -27.14
N VAL A 424 -0.71 1.91 -26.58
CA VAL A 424 -1.91 2.38 -27.30
C VAL A 424 -2.28 3.77 -26.79
N GLU A 425 -2.85 4.59 -27.66
CA GLU A 425 -3.33 5.92 -27.28
C GLU A 425 -4.68 5.82 -26.55
N LEU A 426 -4.84 6.64 -25.50
CA LEU A 426 -6.09 6.75 -24.77
C LEU A 426 -7.06 7.66 -25.53
N THR A 427 -8.31 7.24 -25.69
CA THR A 427 -9.37 8.12 -26.16
C THR A 427 -9.91 8.92 -24.98
N PRO A 428 -9.86 10.27 -25.01
CA PRO A 428 -10.46 11.08 -23.96
C PRO A 428 -11.95 10.79 -23.81
N GLY A 429 -12.42 10.70 -22.57
CA GLY A 429 -13.84 10.46 -22.29
C GLY A 429 -14.08 10.21 -20.80
N GLN A 430 -15.35 10.31 -20.41
CA GLN A 430 -15.78 10.03 -19.06
C GLN A 430 -15.72 8.53 -18.75
N GLY A 431 -15.22 8.18 -17.58
CA GLY A 431 -15.18 6.80 -17.12
C GLY A 431 -14.70 6.67 -15.69
N GLU A 432 -14.90 5.50 -15.12
CA GLU A 432 -14.42 5.13 -13.81
C GLU A 432 -13.67 3.79 -13.88
N GLY A 433 -12.55 3.70 -13.21
CA GLY A 433 -11.77 2.48 -13.17
C GLY A 433 -11.01 2.31 -11.86
N TRP A 434 -10.61 1.10 -11.59
CA TRP A 434 -9.72 0.75 -10.49
C TRP A 434 -8.58 -0.14 -10.99
N GLY A 435 -7.45 -0.04 -10.31
CA GLY A 435 -6.29 -0.88 -10.57
C GLY A 435 -5.68 -1.39 -9.27
N ILE A 436 -5.08 -2.55 -9.35
CA ILE A 436 -4.43 -3.22 -8.22
C ILE A 436 -3.07 -3.74 -8.65
N CYS A 437 -2.07 -3.60 -7.77
CA CYS A 437 -0.74 -4.13 -8.00
C CYS A 437 -0.11 -4.56 -6.69
N GLU A 438 0.43 -5.78 -6.64
CA GLU A 438 1.14 -6.30 -5.48
C GLU A 438 2.55 -5.71 -5.42
N SER A 439 2.79 -4.78 -4.51
CA SER A 439 4.14 -4.30 -4.20
C SER A 439 4.87 -5.23 -3.23
N ALA A 440 6.13 -4.97 -2.95
CA ALA A 440 6.90 -5.67 -1.90
C ALA A 440 6.28 -5.55 -0.49
N ARG A 441 5.40 -4.57 -0.26
CA ARG A 441 4.66 -4.37 1.01
C ARG A 441 3.28 -5.00 1.00
N GLY A 442 2.78 -5.42 -0.17
CA GLY A 442 1.44 -5.95 -0.38
C GLY A 442 0.70 -5.20 -1.48
N SER A 443 -0.60 -5.47 -1.62
CA SER A 443 -1.41 -4.86 -2.66
C SER A 443 -1.55 -3.35 -2.49
N ASN A 444 -1.35 -2.62 -3.59
CA ASN A 444 -1.74 -1.22 -3.77
C ASN A 444 -3.05 -1.19 -4.56
N PHE A 445 -3.98 -0.34 -4.17
CA PHE A 445 -5.25 -0.15 -4.87
C PHE A 445 -5.40 1.33 -5.24
N GLN A 446 -5.78 1.60 -6.48
CA GLN A 446 -6.11 2.96 -6.92
C GLN A 446 -7.45 2.96 -7.67
N TYR A 447 -8.19 4.06 -7.50
CA TYR A 447 -9.41 4.33 -8.24
C TYR A 447 -9.27 5.68 -8.94
N VAL A 448 -9.71 5.73 -10.19
CA VAL A 448 -9.71 6.95 -11.00
C VAL A 448 -11.12 7.16 -11.57
N ALA A 449 -11.60 8.39 -11.46
CA ALA A 449 -12.73 8.87 -12.25
C ALA A 449 -12.24 9.95 -13.20
N LEU A 450 -12.63 9.85 -14.47
CA LEU A 450 -12.35 10.81 -15.53
C LEU A 450 -13.62 11.60 -15.86
N ASP A 451 -13.46 12.89 -16.15
CA ASP A 451 -14.52 13.75 -16.65
C ASP A 451 -14.74 13.58 -18.19
N ASN A 452 -15.65 14.35 -18.75
CA ASN A 452 -15.98 14.29 -20.18
C ASN A 452 -14.80 14.65 -21.12
N GLU A 453 -13.79 15.36 -20.59
CA GLU A 453 -12.58 15.75 -21.31
C GLU A 453 -11.43 14.75 -21.09
N GLY A 454 -11.67 13.67 -20.35
CA GLY A 454 -10.66 12.67 -19.99
C GLY A 454 -9.68 13.16 -18.92
N ARG A 455 -10.01 14.22 -18.18
CA ARG A 455 -9.22 14.72 -17.05
C ARG A 455 -9.62 14.02 -15.77
N ILE A 456 -8.72 13.95 -14.82
CA ILE A 456 -8.97 13.32 -13.52
C ILE A 456 -9.94 14.18 -12.70
N ASP A 457 -11.14 13.66 -12.50
CA ASP A 457 -12.12 14.19 -11.55
C ASP A 457 -11.81 13.75 -10.12
N ARG A 458 -11.42 12.47 -9.93
CA ARG A 458 -11.07 11.89 -8.63
C ARG A 458 -9.96 10.86 -8.79
N LEU A 459 -8.94 10.97 -7.98
CA LEU A 459 -7.98 9.90 -7.70
C LEU A 459 -8.11 9.49 -6.22
N PHE A 460 -8.21 8.21 -5.94
CA PHE A 460 -8.00 7.65 -4.60
C PHE A 460 -6.83 6.67 -4.61
N VAL A 461 -5.98 6.76 -3.59
CA VAL A 461 -4.78 5.92 -3.45
C VAL A 461 -4.82 5.18 -2.11
N ARG A 462 -4.81 3.86 -2.15
CA ARG A 462 -4.56 3.01 -0.99
C ARG A 462 -3.25 2.25 -1.20
N SER A 463 -2.22 2.62 -0.48
CA SER A 463 -0.96 1.88 -0.46
C SER A 463 -1.06 0.64 0.42
N ALA A 464 -0.19 -0.35 0.20
CA ALA A 464 -0.08 -1.54 1.03
C ALA A 464 0.21 -1.24 2.51
N SER A 465 0.87 -0.14 2.81
CA SER A 465 1.17 0.25 4.19
C SER A 465 -0.07 0.71 4.97
N TYR A 466 -1.11 1.20 4.29
CA TYR A 466 -2.29 1.77 4.93
C TYR A 466 -3.04 0.76 5.83
N PRO A 467 -3.45 -0.43 5.37
CA PRO A 467 -4.12 -1.41 6.20
C PRO A 467 -3.18 -2.08 7.23
N ASN A 468 -1.85 -2.01 7.03
CA ASN A 468 -0.88 -2.68 7.89
C ASN A 468 -0.43 -1.83 9.09
N TRP A 469 -0.54 -0.49 9.04
CA TRP A 469 -0.17 0.38 10.17
C TRP A 469 -0.98 0.11 11.45
N PRO A 470 -2.31 -0.10 11.42
CA PRO A 470 -3.05 -0.51 12.61
C PRO A 470 -2.53 -1.81 13.22
N ALA A 471 -2.09 -2.77 12.41
CA ALA A 471 -1.54 -4.03 12.89
C ALA A 471 -0.23 -3.86 13.66
N LEU A 472 0.64 -2.92 13.25
CA LEU A 472 1.87 -2.61 13.98
C LEU A 472 1.59 -2.21 15.44
N THR A 473 0.53 -1.44 15.69
CA THR A 473 0.15 -1.02 17.06
C THR A 473 -0.31 -2.18 17.93
N ILE A 474 -0.74 -3.27 17.33
CA ILE A 474 -1.11 -4.52 18.01
C ILE A 474 0.13 -5.42 18.18
N ALA A 475 0.97 -5.51 17.15
CA ALA A 475 2.16 -6.37 17.17
C ALA A 475 3.13 -6.07 18.30
N VAL A 476 3.20 -4.83 18.76
CA VAL A 476 4.12 -4.41 19.84
C VAL A 476 3.63 -4.72 21.25
N GLN A 477 2.37 -5.13 21.42
CA GLN A 477 1.78 -5.35 22.74
C GLN A 477 2.39 -6.58 23.42
N GLY A 478 2.90 -6.39 24.64
CA GLY A 478 3.59 -7.42 25.42
C GLY A 478 5.10 -7.47 25.22
N ASP A 479 5.62 -6.92 24.14
CA ASP A 479 7.05 -6.77 23.87
C ASP A 479 7.65 -5.56 24.64
N ILE A 480 8.96 -5.41 24.61
CA ILE A 480 9.67 -4.29 25.27
C ILE A 480 10.04 -3.20 24.25
N ILE A 481 10.22 -1.95 24.69
CA ILE A 481 10.57 -0.84 23.78
C ILE A 481 11.81 -1.12 22.90
N PRO A 482 12.90 -1.74 23.39
CA PRO A 482 14.05 -2.10 22.55
C PRO A 482 13.72 -3.03 21.36
N ASP A 483 12.58 -3.75 21.40
CA ASP A 483 12.14 -4.60 20.29
C ASP A 483 11.35 -3.82 19.22
N PHE A 484 10.80 -2.64 19.56
CA PHE A 484 10.03 -1.83 18.63
C PHE A 484 10.75 -1.53 17.30
N PRO A 485 12.03 -1.11 17.28
CA PRO A 485 12.74 -0.89 16.02
C PRO A 485 12.81 -2.15 15.15
N LEU A 486 13.01 -3.32 15.73
CA LEU A 486 13.05 -4.59 15.01
C LEU A 486 11.66 -4.96 14.49
N ILE A 487 10.62 -4.85 15.32
CA ILE A 487 9.23 -5.08 14.91
C ILE A 487 8.85 -4.16 13.75
N ASN A 488 9.08 -2.84 13.89
CA ASN A 488 8.77 -1.85 12.87
C ASN A 488 9.50 -2.15 11.55
N LYS A 489 10.82 -2.39 11.59
CA LYS A 489 11.62 -2.77 10.41
C LYS A 489 11.13 -4.07 9.76
N SER A 490 10.61 -5.03 10.52
CA SER A 490 10.10 -6.27 9.95
C SER A 490 8.84 -6.09 9.11
N PHE A 491 8.05 -5.06 9.35
CA PHE A 491 6.93 -4.66 8.50
C PHE A 491 7.36 -3.80 7.32
N GLU A 492 8.41 -2.99 7.48
CA GLU A 492 8.90 -2.02 6.47
C GLU A 492 7.78 -1.12 5.93
N LEU A 493 6.93 -0.61 6.82
CA LEU A 493 5.82 0.27 6.45
C LEU A 493 6.36 1.63 6.00
N CYS A 494 5.79 2.14 4.94
CA CYS A 494 6.17 3.41 4.35
C CYS A 494 5.26 4.54 4.87
N TYR A 495 5.85 5.61 5.38
CA TYR A 495 5.16 6.83 5.79
C TYR A 495 4.68 7.62 4.57
N ALA A 496 5.57 7.88 3.60
CA ALA A 496 5.24 8.63 2.38
C ALA A 496 4.06 8.04 1.61
N CYS A 497 3.93 6.69 1.60
CA CYS A 497 2.83 6.00 0.93
C CYS A 497 1.47 6.30 1.54
N ILE A 498 1.38 6.42 2.86
CA ILE A 498 0.11 6.73 3.54
C ILE A 498 -0.14 8.22 3.60
N ASP A 499 0.92 9.00 3.69
CA ASP A 499 0.83 10.47 3.80
C ASP A 499 0.31 11.12 2.52
N ARG A 500 0.59 10.57 1.32
CA ARG A 500 0.09 10.98 -0.03
C ARG A 500 0.15 12.44 -0.38
#